data_4a0b1c9de487f752cfc67ab7844d6f71
#
_entry.id   4a0b1c9de487f752cfc67ab7844d6f71
#
_cell.length_a   1.000
_cell.length_b   1.000
_cell.length_c   1.000
_cell.angle_alpha   90.00
_cell.angle_beta   90.00
_cell.angle_gamma   90.00
#
_symmetry.space_group_name_H-M   'P 1'
#
loop_
_entity.id
_entity.type
_entity.pdbx_description
1 polymer ?
#
loop_
_entity_poly.entity_id
_entity_poly.type
_entity_poly.pdbx_seq_one_letter_code
_entity_poly.pdbx_strand_id
1 'polypeptide(L)'
;YVVSGPSEDVINKFLRRILPVRITYFLIRWKNILYQSFTFFMARKYPERTKNKILDLAKNEIGVENVNQHFTPSYKPWDQRICLVPDSDLFNAINNKKASVVTDTINEFCQDGILLDSGKKIEADIIITATGIELNSLNDVNVTIDDIKVIANERLTYKGMMLSGVPNFAISFGYVNASWTLRADLTCEYVCRLINLMDKKGVKCCEPIDDKSAYGDDQLIDFTSGYFERGLNQMPKQGNKSPWKNYQNYLKDIFAVRLFSIKDSNLNFYSSKE
;
A
#
# COMPACT_ATOMS: atom_id res chain seq x y z
N TYR A 1 14.56 2.15 4.96
CA TYR A 1 15.53 2.09 3.84
C TYR A 1 15.24 3.21 2.86
N VAL A 2 16.32 3.81 2.32
CA VAL A 2 16.25 4.86 1.31
C VAL A 2 17.08 4.43 0.11
N VAL A 3 16.53 4.58 -1.09
CA VAL A 3 17.17 4.19 -2.36
C VAL A 3 17.04 5.32 -3.34
N SER A 4 18.15 5.66 -4.02
CA SER A 4 18.11 6.59 -5.14
C SER A 4 17.67 5.90 -6.43
N GLY A 5 17.00 6.63 -7.28
CA GLY A 5 16.61 6.17 -8.61
C GLY A 5 16.25 7.33 -9.55
N PRO A 6 16.26 7.11 -10.86
CA PRO A 6 15.93 8.16 -11.81
C PRO A 6 14.46 8.58 -11.67
N SER A 7 14.21 9.88 -11.72
CA SER A 7 12.86 10.47 -11.73
C SER A 7 12.06 10.09 -12.97
N GLU A 8 12.75 9.86 -14.10
CA GLU A 8 12.15 9.43 -15.36
C GLU A 8 12.59 8.03 -15.78
N ASP A 9 11.66 7.24 -16.29
CA ASP A 9 11.96 5.94 -16.89
C ASP A 9 12.62 6.12 -18.26
N VAL A 10 13.93 5.88 -18.33
CA VAL A 10 14.74 6.05 -19.57
C VAL A 10 14.21 5.17 -20.71
N ILE A 11 13.75 3.95 -20.43
CA ILE A 11 13.18 3.04 -21.42
C ILE A 11 11.88 3.62 -21.98
N ASN A 12 11.03 4.19 -21.12
CA ASN A 12 9.82 4.88 -21.54
C ASN A 12 10.13 6.04 -22.50
N LYS A 13 11.12 6.88 -22.12
CA LYS A 13 11.55 8.02 -22.94
C LYS A 13 12.05 7.58 -24.32
N PHE A 14 12.79 6.49 -24.39
CA PHE A 14 13.25 5.90 -25.64
C PHE A 14 12.10 5.34 -26.49
N LEU A 15 11.25 4.50 -25.90
CA LEU A 15 10.15 3.85 -26.62
C LEU A 15 9.11 4.84 -27.15
N ARG A 16 8.86 5.95 -26.45
CA ARG A 16 7.95 7.01 -26.91
C ARG A 16 8.41 7.70 -28.18
N ARG A 17 9.70 7.60 -28.55
CA ARG A 17 10.22 8.17 -29.79
C ARG A 17 9.95 7.29 -31.01
N ILE A 18 9.74 5.99 -30.80
CA ILE A 18 9.65 5.00 -31.89
C ILE A 18 8.31 4.26 -31.95
N LEU A 19 7.54 4.28 -30.88
CA LEU A 19 6.26 3.55 -30.79
C LEU A 19 5.10 4.48 -30.43
N PRO A 20 3.86 4.15 -30.87
CA PRO A 20 2.66 4.84 -30.46
C PRO A 20 2.50 4.81 -28.93
N VAL A 21 1.94 5.89 -28.37
CA VAL A 21 1.78 6.09 -26.92
C VAL A 21 1.06 4.91 -26.24
N ARG A 22 0.02 4.36 -26.85
CA ARG A 22 -0.74 3.22 -26.29
C ARG A 22 0.12 1.95 -26.15
N ILE A 23 0.96 1.65 -27.16
CA ILE A 23 1.83 0.48 -27.14
C ILE A 23 2.94 0.70 -26.11
N THR A 24 3.56 1.87 -26.12
CA THR A 24 4.58 2.23 -25.12
C THR A 24 4.03 2.12 -23.71
N TYR A 25 2.84 2.68 -23.44
CA TYR A 25 2.20 2.59 -22.14
C TYR A 25 1.99 1.13 -21.70
N PHE A 26 1.49 0.27 -22.58
CA PHE A 26 1.28 -1.14 -22.29
C PHE A 26 2.60 -1.84 -21.94
N LEU A 27 3.64 -1.69 -22.75
CA LEU A 27 4.94 -2.33 -22.52
C LEU A 27 5.61 -1.86 -21.24
N ILE A 28 5.61 -0.55 -20.98
CA ILE A 28 6.22 0.03 -19.77
C ILE A 28 5.42 -0.36 -18.52
N ARG A 29 4.08 -0.35 -18.59
CA ARG A 29 3.24 -0.81 -17.48
C ARG A 29 3.60 -2.24 -17.07
N TRP A 30 3.65 -3.17 -18.04
CA TRP A 30 3.99 -4.56 -17.77
C TRP A 30 5.44 -4.75 -17.32
N LYS A 31 6.37 -4.06 -17.93
CA LYS A 31 7.78 -4.03 -17.47
C LYS A 31 7.85 -3.65 -16.00
N ASN A 32 7.21 -2.55 -15.60
CA ASN A 32 7.26 -2.06 -14.23
C ASN A 32 6.55 -3.02 -13.24
N ILE A 33 5.41 -3.60 -13.62
CA ILE A 33 4.71 -4.59 -12.80
C ILE A 33 5.60 -5.81 -12.54
N LEU A 34 6.20 -6.37 -13.59
CA LEU A 34 7.05 -7.55 -13.47
C LEU A 34 8.32 -7.24 -12.67
N TYR A 35 8.95 -6.10 -12.93
CA TYR A 35 10.14 -5.66 -12.21
C TYR A 35 9.86 -5.45 -10.71
N GLN A 36 8.80 -4.74 -10.36
CA GLN A 36 8.42 -4.53 -8.95
C GLN A 36 8.06 -5.84 -8.26
N SER A 37 7.30 -6.71 -8.92
CA SER A 37 6.93 -8.02 -8.38
C SER A 37 8.16 -8.90 -8.15
N PHE A 38 9.11 -8.90 -9.08
CA PHE A 38 10.36 -9.65 -8.97
C PHE A 38 11.25 -9.10 -7.85
N THR A 39 11.44 -7.79 -7.79
CA THR A 39 12.27 -7.15 -6.76
C THR A 39 11.68 -7.37 -5.36
N PHE A 40 10.36 -7.26 -5.21
CA PHE A 40 9.69 -7.58 -3.96
C PHE A 40 9.87 -9.05 -3.56
N PHE A 41 9.63 -9.98 -4.48
CA PHE A 41 9.85 -11.42 -4.24
C PHE A 41 11.29 -11.70 -3.80
N MET A 42 12.28 -11.13 -4.49
CA MET A 42 13.69 -11.31 -4.15
C MET A 42 14.04 -10.72 -2.79
N ALA A 43 13.47 -9.56 -2.45
CA ALA A 43 13.68 -8.93 -1.16
C ALA A 43 13.13 -9.77 0.01
N ARG A 44 11.94 -10.35 -0.16
CA ARG A 44 11.34 -11.23 0.85
C ARG A 44 12.07 -12.58 0.97
N LYS A 45 12.55 -13.12 -0.15
CA LYS A 45 13.28 -14.41 -0.18
C LYS A 45 14.71 -14.31 0.35
N TYR A 46 15.39 -13.20 0.07
CA TYR A 46 16.80 -12.96 0.42
C TYR A 46 16.97 -11.61 1.13
N PRO A 47 16.40 -11.43 2.33
CA PRO A 47 16.32 -10.12 2.98
C PRO A 47 17.70 -9.53 3.31
N GLU A 48 18.64 -10.32 3.83
CA GLU A 48 19.98 -9.83 4.17
C GLU A 48 20.78 -9.41 2.93
N ARG A 49 20.67 -10.18 1.84
CA ARG A 49 21.31 -9.80 0.57
C ARG A 49 20.75 -8.50 0.02
N THR A 50 19.44 -8.34 0.10
CA THR A 50 18.77 -7.12 -0.34
C THR A 50 19.12 -5.94 0.55
N LYS A 51 19.14 -6.14 1.87
CA LYS A 51 19.60 -5.13 2.85
C LYS A 51 20.99 -4.63 2.49
N ASN A 52 21.95 -5.53 2.37
CA ASN A 52 23.32 -5.16 2.06
C ASN A 52 23.44 -4.40 0.74
N LYS A 53 22.74 -4.84 -0.30
CA LYS A 53 22.73 -4.14 -1.58
C LYS A 53 22.16 -2.71 -1.47
N ILE A 54 21.07 -2.52 -0.72
CA ILE A 54 20.48 -1.18 -0.51
C ILE A 54 21.45 -0.29 0.26
N LEU A 55 22.05 -0.81 1.33
CA LEU A 55 23.00 -0.05 2.13
C LEU A 55 24.27 0.31 1.34
N ASP A 56 24.77 -0.61 0.50
CA ASP A 56 25.95 -0.35 -0.32
C ASP A 56 25.68 0.72 -1.39
N LEU A 57 24.47 0.73 -1.98
CA LEU A 57 24.05 1.82 -2.87
C LEU A 57 24.06 3.17 -2.14
N ALA A 58 23.49 3.24 -0.95
CA ALA A 58 23.48 4.47 -0.15
C ALA A 58 24.89 4.89 0.31
N LYS A 59 25.77 3.93 0.69
CA LYS A 59 27.17 4.21 1.07
C LYS A 59 27.96 4.85 -0.07
N ASN A 60 27.68 4.45 -1.30
CA ASN A 60 28.32 5.04 -2.48
C ASN A 60 27.89 6.50 -2.71
N GLU A 61 26.70 6.88 -2.23
CA GLU A 61 26.16 8.24 -2.36
C GLU A 61 26.65 9.18 -1.25
N ILE A 62 26.55 8.76 0.03
CA ILE A 62 26.77 9.64 1.18
C ILE A 62 27.82 9.16 2.18
N GLY A 63 28.58 8.10 1.83
CA GLY A 63 29.64 7.54 2.67
C GLY A 63 29.16 6.55 3.75
N VAL A 64 30.11 5.75 4.20
CA VAL A 64 29.86 4.61 5.12
C VAL A 64 29.36 5.10 6.49
N GLU A 65 29.95 6.16 7.02
CA GLU A 65 29.65 6.69 8.35
C GLU A 65 28.19 7.17 8.44
N ASN A 66 27.76 8.02 7.50
CA ASN A 66 26.39 8.51 7.45
C ASN A 66 25.36 7.37 7.32
N VAL A 67 25.66 6.36 6.49
CA VAL A 67 24.75 5.22 6.31
C VAL A 67 24.64 4.39 7.57
N ASN A 68 25.74 4.09 8.22
CA ASN A 68 25.73 3.28 9.44
C ASN A 68 24.97 3.98 10.57
N GLN A 69 25.13 5.30 10.70
CA GLN A 69 24.53 6.08 11.75
C GLN A 69 23.04 6.39 11.51
N HIS A 70 22.66 6.72 10.25
CA HIS A 70 21.37 7.34 9.97
C HIS A 70 20.46 6.52 9.03
N PHE A 71 21.00 5.60 8.22
CA PHE A 71 20.25 4.92 7.18
C PHE A 71 20.24 3.39 7.30
N THR A 72 20.62 2.85 8.47
CA THR A 72 20.64 1.41 8.73
C THR A 72 19.51 1.02 9.68
N PRO A 73 18.28 0.74 9.17
CA PRO A 73 17.17 0.34 10.02
C PRO A 73 17.33 -1.06 10.58
N SER A 74 16.67 -1.33 11.71
CA SER A 74 16.68 -2.63 12.39
C SER A 74 15.79 -3.69 11.73
N TYR A 75 14.78 -3.28 10.97
CA TYR A 75 13.83 -4.15 10.27
C TYR A 75 14.36 -4.62 8.90
N LYS A 76 13.72 -5.63 8.31
CA LYS A 76 14.10 -6.15 6.99
C LYS A 76 13.49 -5.31 5.85
N PRO A 77 14.10 -5.32 4.64
CA PRO A 77 13.50 -4.67 3.48
C PRO A 77 12.09 -5.20 3.21
N TRP A 78 11.13 -4.27 3.01
CA TRP A 78 9.71 -4.54 2.81
C TRP A 78 8.93 -5.03 4.04
N ASP A 79 9.51 -5.11 5.23
CA ASP A 79 8.71 -5.11 6.47
C ASP A 79 8.04 -3.75 6.67
N GLN A 80 8.74 -2.70 6.19
CA GLN A 80 8.21 -1.34 6.01
C GLN A 80 8.56 -0.85 4.62
N ARG A 81 7.94 0.25 4.16
CA ARG A 81 8.19 0.79 2.82
C ARG A 81 9.65 1.21 2.63
N ILE A 82 10.17 0.92 1.45
CA ILE A 82 11.43 1.47 0.97
C ILE A 82 11.14 2.83 0.34
N CYS A 83 11.83 3.88 0.80
CA CYS A 83 11.69 5.22 0.28
C CYS A 83 12.56 5.39 -0.96
N LEU A 84 11.95 5.85 -2.06
CA LEU A 84 12.67 6.21 -3.28
C LEU A 84 12.95 7.72 -3.30
N VAL A 85 14.21 8.08 -3.46
CA VAL A 85 14.67 9.47 -3.64
C VAL A 85 14.95 9.69 -5.14
N PRO A 86 14.17 10.54 -5.82
CA PRO A 86 14.40 10.85 -7.22
C PRO A 86 15.75 11.54 -7.41
N ASP A 87 16.52 11.08 -8.40
CA ASP A 87 17.78 11.72 -8.84
C ASP A 87 18.77 12.05 -7.71
N SER A 88 18.75 11.26 -6.64
CA SER A 88 19.60 11.43 -5.43
C SER A 88 19.41 12.78 -4.70
N ASP A 89 18.28 13.45 -4.83
CA ASP A 89 18.06 14.81 -4.29
C ASP A 89 18.42 14.94 -2.81
N LEU A 90 17.96 14.01 -1.95
CA LEU A 90 18.29 14.01 -0.52
C LEU A 90 19.79 13.84 -0.29
N PHE A 91 20.41 12.89 -0.99
CA PHE A 91 21.83 12.60 -0.83
C PHE A 91 22.70 13.76 -1.31
N ASN A 92 22.30 14.40 -2.42
CA ASN A 92 22.95 15.62 -2.90
C ASN A 92 22.80 16.77 -1.92
N ALA A 93 21.64 16.93 -1.27
CA ALA A 93 21.44 17.97 -0.26
C ALA A 93 22.36 17.74 0.96
N ILE A 94 22.51 16.48 1.41
CA ILE A 94 23.42 16.12 2.52
C ILE A 94 24.88 16.40 2.14
N ASN A 95 25.33 15.93 0.98
CA ASN A 95 26.70 16.13 0.50
C ASN A 95 27.06 17.61 0.33
N ASN A 96 26.11 18.42 -0.12
CA ASN A 96 26.27 19.87 -0.27
C ASN A 96 26.04 20.65 1.03
N LYS A 97 25.86 19.96 2.17
CA LYS A 97 25.60 20.56 3.49
C LYS A 97 24.37 21.48 3.54
N LYS A 98 23.40 21.26 2.66
CA LYS A 98 22.11 21.95 2.65
C LYS A 98 21.07 21.25 3.52
N ALA A 99 21.31 20.00 3.89
CA ALA A 99 20.51 19.22 4.82
C ALA A 99 21.43 18.40 5.74
N SER A 100 20.94 18.08 6.92
CA SER A 100 21.59 17.15 7.84
C SER A 100 20.57 16.15 8.37
N VAL A 101 21.03 14.99 8.79
CA VAL A 101 20.20 13.96 9.42
C VAL A 101 20.65 13.81 10.86
N VAL A 102 19.70 13.77 11.78
CA VAL A 102 19.95 13.49 13.19
C VAL A 102 19.07 12.30 13.58
N THR A 103 19.69 11.25 14.11
CA THR A 103 18.99 10.04 14.57
C THR A 103 19.01 10.04 16.08
N ASP A 104 17.92 10.46 16.68
CA ASP A 104 17.76 10.57 18.12
C ASP A 104 16.25 10.64 18.45
N THR A 105 15.92 10.55 19.73
CA THR A 105 14.57 10.73 20.25
C THR A 105 14.35 12.17 20.67
N ILE A 106 13.17 12.71 20.37
CA ILE A 106 12.77 14.06 20.78
C ILE A 106 12.36 14.01 22.24
N ASN A 107 13.04 14.81 23.07
CA ASN A 107 12.68 15.00 24.47
C ASN A 107 11.54 16.04 24.60
N GLU A 108 11.77 17.26 24.07
CA GLU A 108 10.76 18.32 24.10
C GLU A 108 10.91 19.33 22.94
N PHE A 109 9.83 20.05 22.66
CA PHE A 109 9.83 21.20 21.78
C PHE A 109 10.10 22.48 22.60
N CYS A 110 11.14 23.21 22.21
CA CYS A 110 11.54 24.47 22.83
C CYS A 110 11.04 25.66 22.00
N GLN A 111 11.15 26.89 22.59
CA GLN A 111 10.75 28.10 21.88
C GLN A 111 11.52 28.34 20.58
N ASP A 112 12.76 27.91 20.50
CA ASP A 112 13.70 28.13 19.40
C ASP A 112 14.19 26.82 18.74
N GLY A 113 13.49 25.70 18.97
CA GLY A 113 13.85 24.43 18.33
C GLY A 113 13.40 23.18 19.07
N ILE A 114 14.21 22.13 18.99
CA ILE A 114 13.93 20.80 19.53
C ILE A 114 15.10 20.36 20.43
N LEU A 115 14.80 19.92 21.64
CA LEU A 115 15.75 19.28 22.55
C LEU A 115 15.64 17.74 22.35
N LEU A 116 16.76 17.07 22.17
CA LEU A 116 16.86 15.63 22.02
C LEU A 116 17.22 14.96 23.35
N ASP A 117 16.95 13.66 23.47
CA ASP A 117 17.29 12.87 24.66
C ASP A 117 18.81 12.82 24.92
N SER A 118 19.64 12.93 23.89
CA SER A 118 21.09 13.09 24.02
C SER A 118 21.54 14.41 24.65
N GLY A 119 20.61 15.33 24.90
CA GLY A 119 20.90 16.71 25.33
C GLY A 119 21.28 17.65 24.20
N LYS A 120 21.34 17.17 22.95
CA LYS A 120 21.60 18.01 21.78
C LYS A 120 20.36 18.84 21.46
N LYS A 121 20.53 20.14 21.26
CA LYS A 121 19.48 21.06 20.80
C LYS A 121 19.63 21.29 19.29
N ILE A 122 18.51 21.22 18.57
CA ILE A 122 18.41 21.58 17.16
C ILE A 122 17.62 22.86 17.07
N GLU A 123 18.28 23.95 16.66
CA GLU A 123 17.62 25.22 16.39
C GLU A 123 16.81 25.15 15.10
N ALA A 124 15.59 25.71 15.14
CA ALA A 124 14.69 25.72 13.99
C ALA A 124 13.67 26.88 14.09
N ASP A 125 13.52 27.62 12.99
CA ASP A 125 12.48 28.63 12.85
C ASP A 125 11.12 28.01 12.53
N ILE A 126 11.14 26.87 11.81
CA ILE A 126 9.95 26.11 11.38
C ILE A 126 10.15 24.64 11.68
N ILE A 127 9.18 24.03 12.33
CA ILE A 127 9.16 22.59 12.62
C ILE A 127 8.01 21.95 11.85
N ILE A 128 8.32 20.96 11.02
CA ILE A 128 7.34 20.18 10.26
C ILE A 128 7.27 18.78 10.85
N THR A 129 6.13 18.41 11.40
CA THR A 129 5.90 17.06 11.94
C THR A 129 5.45 16.10 10.81
N ALA A 130 6.21 15.04 10.60
CA ALA A 130 5.91 13.98 9.64
C ALA A 130 6.04 12.60 10.32
N THR A 131 5.51 12.48 11.53
CA THR A 131 5.70 11.34 12.45
C THR A 131 4.76 10.16 12.18
N GLY A 132 4.08 10.16 11.06
CA GLY A 132 3.11 9.15 10.66
C GLY A 132 1.67 9.60 10.84
N ILE A 133 0.74 8.70 10.55
CA ILE A 133 -0.70 8.92 10.58
C ILE A 133 -1.37 7.83 11.42
N GLU A 134 -2.62 8.03 11.77
CA GLU A 134 -3.52 7.00 12.24
C GLU A 134 -4.39 6.56 11.06
N LEU A 135 -4.40 5.25 10.76
CA LEU A 135 -5.22 4.70 9.68
C LEU A 135 -6.65 4.50 10.19
N ASN A 136 -7.59 5.08 9.46
CA ASN A 136 -9.01 4.87 9.65
C ASN A 136 -9.58 4.15 8.42
N SER A 137 -10.18 2.97 8.60
CA SER A 137 -10.61 2.10 7.50
C SER A 137 -11.71 2.71 6.64
N LEU A 138 -12.61 3.47 7.23
CA LEU A 138 -13.74 4.12 6.55
C LEU A 138 -13.64 5.66 6.54
N ASN A 139 -12.51 6.20 6.96
CA ASN A 139 -12.24 7.64 6.95
C ASN A 139 -13.37 8.47 7.58
N ASP A 140 -13.82 8.06 8.77
CA ASP A 140 -14.93 8.65 9.53
C ASP A 140 -16.31 8.62 8.83
N VAL A 141 -16.42 7.89 7.71
CA VAL A 141 -17.72 7.66 7.07
C VAL A 141 -18.54 6.71 7.93
N ASN A 142 -19.70 7.18 8.39
CA ASN A 142 -20.66 6.34 9.07
C ASN A 142 -21.52 5.59 8.05
N VAL A 143 -21.30 4.29 7.94
CA VAL A 143 -22.12 3.42 7.10
C VAL A 143 -23.17 2.77 7.99
N THR A 144 -24.46 2.88 7.60
CA THR A 144 -25.58 2.24 8.26
C THR A 144 -26.37 1.42 7.24
N ILE A 145 -26.92 0.31 7.68
CA ILE A 145 -27.86 -0.54 6.92
C ILE A 145 -29.09 -0.73 7.81
N ASP A 146 -30.25 -0.25 7.35
CA ASP A 146 -31.50 -0.32 8.10
C ASP A 146 -31.32 0.22 9.54
N ASP A 147 -30.70 1.40 9.66
CA ASP A 147 -30.36 2.11 10.90
C ASP A 147 -29.32 1.42 11.81
N ILE A 148 -28.78 0.27 11.40
CA ILE A 148 -27.73 -0.44 12.12
C ILE A 148 -26.35 0.00 11.62
N LYS A 149 -25.50 0.47 12.53
CA LYS A 149 -24.13 0.88 12.17
C LYS A 149 -23.29 -0.32 11.73
N VAL A 150 -22.62 -0.16 10.59
CA VAL A 150 -21.63 -1.12 10.11
C VAL A 150 -20.30 -0.89 10.84
N ILE A 151 -19.79 -1.94 11.46
CA ILE A 151 -18.49 -1.96 12.13
C ILE A 151 -17.50 -2.71 11.22
N ALA A 152 -16.58 -1.99 10.61
CA ALA A 152 -15.72 -2.52 9.55
C ALA A 152 -14.84 -3.69 10.03
N ASN A 153 -14.28 -3.62 11.24
CA ASN A 153 -13.41 -4.66 11.81
C ASN A 153 -14.14 -5.95 12.23
N GLU A 154 -15.46 -5.98 12.13
CA GLU A 154 -16.28 -7.18 12.31
C GLU A 154 -16.63 -7.86 10.98
N ARG A 155 -16.23 -7.27 9.84
CA ARG A 155 -16.58 -7.73 8.51
C ARG A 155 -15.40 -8.34 7.78
N LEU A 156 -15.66 -9.35 6.96
CA LEU A 156 -14.68 -9.89 6.01
C LEU A 156 -14.61 -9.04 4.75
N THR A 157 -13.40 -8.92 4.18
CA THR A 157 -13.24 -8.33 2.85
C THR A 157 -13.46 -9.38 1.77
N TYR A 158 -14.43 -9.13 0.89
CA TYR A 158 -14.62 -9.92 -0.32
C TYR A 158 -13.74 -9.38 -1.44
N LYS A 159 -12.84 -10.22 -1.96
CA LYS A 159 -11.82 -9.86 -2.96
C LYS A 159 -11.03 -8.59 -2.61
N GLY A 160 -10.93 -8.24 -1.31
CA GLY A 160 -10.27 -7.03 -0.82
C GLY A 160 -10.90 -5.72 -1.28
N MET A 161 -12.17 -5.70 -1.66
CA MET A 161 -12.85 -4.50 -2.16
C MET A 161 -14.31 -4.32 -1.69
N MET A 162 -14.99 -5.35 -1.23
CA MET A 162 -16.34 -5.25 -0.67
C MET A 162 -16.33 -5.79 0.77
N LEU A 163 -17.34 -5.47 1.56
CA LEU A 163 -17.48 -5.97 2.94
C LEU A 163 -18.63 -6.97 3.03
N SER A 164 -18.44 -8.05 3.79
CA SER A 164 -19.49 -9.05 4.04
C SER A 164 -20.70 -8.41 4.72
N GLY A 165 -21.90 -8.76 4.27
CA GLY A 165 -23.15 -8.22 4.80
C GLY A 165 -23.38 -6.75 4.56
N VAL A 166 -22.65 -6.10 3.62
CA VAL A 166 -22.83 -4.69 3.26
C VAL A 166 -23.23 -4.59 1.78
N PRO A 167 -24.50 -4.33 1.47
CA PRO A 167 -25.00 -4.28 0.12
C PRO A 167 -24.47 -3.04 -0.64
N ASN A 168 -24.19 -3.21 -1.93
CA ASN A 168 -23.82 -2.15 -2.86
C ASN A 168 -22.62 -1.29 -2.43
N PHE A 169 -21.76 -1.80 -1.58
CA PHE A 169 -20.60 -1.09 -1.06
C PHE A 169 -19.31 -1.66 -1.64
N ALA A 170 -18.46 -0.81 -2.17
CA ALA A 170 -17.11 -1.18 -2.58
C ALA A 170 -16.13 -0.07 -2.24
N ILE A 171 -14.94 -0.46 -1.80
CA ILE A 171 -13.84 0.43 -1.45
C ILE A 171 -12.59 0.02 -2.23
N SER A 172 -11.84 0.99 -2.72
CA SER A 172 -10.55 0.74 -3.34
C SER A 172 -9.44 0.93 -2.32
N PHE A 173 -8.75 -0.17 -2.00
CA PHE A 173 -7.57 -0.17 -1.14
C PHE A 173 -6.37 -0.69 -1.95
N GLY A 174 -5.25 0.03 -1.92
CA GLY A 174 -4.09 -0.26 -2.76
C GLY A 174 -3.21 -1.40 -2.24
N TYR A 175 -2.10 -1.62 -2.94
CA TYR A 175 -1.06 -2.54 -2.52
C TYR A 175 -0.05 -1.82 -1.61
N VAL A 176 0.49 -2.53 -0.63
CA VAL A 176 1.63 -2.04 0.15
C VAL A 176 2.96 -2.18 -0.61
N ASN A 177 3.01 -3.12 -1.55
CA ASN A 177 4.21 -3.53 -2.29
C ASN A 177 4.22 -3.13 -3.78
N ALA A 178 3.19 -2.41 -4.23
CA ALA A 178 3.04 -1.96 -5.62
C ALA A 178 2.24 -0.65 -5.68
N SER A 179 2.08 -0.08 -6.90
CA SER A 179 1.26 1.11 -7.09
C SER A 179 -0.20 0.87 -6.72
N TRP A 180 -0.77 1.83 -6.00
CA TRP A 180 -2.20 1.81 -5.62
C TRP A 180 -3.12 1.82 -6.83
N THR A 181 -2.73 2.49 -7.92
CA THR A 181 -3.52 2.56 -9.16
C THR A 181 -3.77 1.19 -9.78
N LEU A 182 -2.86 0.24 -9.60
CA LEU A 182 -3.04 -1.12 -10.09
C LEU A 182 -4.24 -1.81 -9.44
N ARG A 183 -4.44 -1.60 -8.14
CA ARG A 183 -5.59 -2.18 -7.42
C ARG A 183 -6.86 -1.40 -7.72
N ALA A 184 -6.78 -0.07 -7.79
CA ALA A 184 -7.92 0.77 -8.13
C ALA A 184 -8.50 0.41 -9.50
N ASP A 185 -7.66 0.21 -10.53
CA ASP A 185 -8.10 -0.25 -11.85
C ASP A 185 -8.90 -1.56 -11.77
N LEU A 186 -8.37 -2.56 -11.03
CA LEU A 186 -9.05 -3.86 -10.89
C LEU A 186 -10.37 -3.74 -10.12
N THR A 187 -10.41 -2.92 -9.08
CA THR A 187 -11.63 -2.67 -8.31
C THR A 187 -12.69 -2.02 -9.18
N CYS A 188 -12.34 -0.94 -9.90
CA CYS A 188 -13.27 -0.25 -10.79
C CYS A 188 -13.78 -1.18 -11.91
N GLU A 189 -12.90 -1.96 -12.52
CA GLU A 189 -13.29 -2.93 -13.56
C GLU A 189 -14.27 -3.99 -13.01
N TYR A 190 -14.00 -4.51 -11.81
CA TYR A 190 -14.89 -5.47 -11.16
C TYR A 190 -16.25 -4.87 -10.86
N VAL A 191 -16.30 -3.68 -10.27
CA VAL A 191 -17.53 -2.98 -9.91
C VAL A 191 -18.37 -2.66 -11.17
N CYS A 192 -17.77 -2.17 -12.26
CA CYS A 192 -18.48 -1.95 -13.52
C CYS A 192 -19.09 -3.24 -14.09
N ARG A 193 -18.34 -4.34 -14.05
CA ARG A 193 -18.86 -5.65 -14.49
C ARG A 193 -19.97 -6.16 -13.58
N LEU A 194 -19.89 -5.89 -12.27
CA LEU A 194 -20.91 -6.25 -11.29
C LEU A 194 -22.22 -5.49 -11.55
N ILE A 195 -22.15 -4.17 -11.74
CA ILE A 195 -23.30 -3.32 -12.08
C ILE A 195 -23.97 -3.82 -13.36
N ASN A 196 -23.19 -4.08 -14.42
CA ASN A 196 -23.71 -4.63 -15.66
C ASN A 196 -24.40 -6.01 -15.49
N LEU A 197 -23.92 -6.83 -14.57
CA LEU A 197 -24.58 -8.10 -14.23
C LEU A 197 -25.89 -7.88 -13.48
N MET A 198 -25.91 -6.93 -12.53
CA MET A 198 -27.11 -6.55 -11.78
C MET A 198 -28.21 -6.04 -12.73
N ASP A 199 -27.87 -5.16 -13.68
CA ASP A 199 -28.77 -4.66 -14.70
C ASP A 199 -29.36 -5.80 -15.55
N LYS A 200 -28.52 -6.72 -16.01
CA LYS A 200 -28.96 -7.93 -16.77
C LYS A 200 -29.89 -8.84 -15.99
N LYS A 201 -29.72 -8.92 -14.67
CA LYS A 201 -30.57 -9.72 -13.77
C LYS A 201 -31.85 -8.97 -13.34
N GLY A 202 -31.95 -7.66 -13.58
CA GLY A 202 -33.05 -6.84 -13.10
C GLY A 202 -33.06 -6.69 -11.56
N VAL A 203 -31.87 -6.78 -10.91
CA VAL A 203 -31.73 -6.68 -9.45
C VAL A 203 -31.06 -5.37 -9.05
N LYS A 204 -31.41 -4.86 -7.87
CA LYS A 204 -30.91 -3.58 -7.38
C LYS A 204 -29.82 -3.69 -6.33
N CYS A 205 -29.69 -4.86 -5.72
CA CYS A 205 -28.76 -5.09 -4.63
C CYS A 205 -27.84 -6.26 -4.91
N CYS A 206 -26.57 -6.10 -4.54
CA CYS A 206 -25.56 -7.15 -4.46
C CYS A 206 -24.83 -7.05 -3.14
N GLU A 207 -24.75 -8.15 -2.41
CA GLU A 207 -24.20 -8.23 -1.07
C GLU A 207 -23.28 -9.45 -0.95
N PRO A 208 -22.01 -9.32 -0.51
CA PRO A 208 -21.21 -10.48 -0.16
C PRO A 208 -21.78 -11.15 1.10
N ILE A 209 -22.05 -12.45 1.02
CA ILE A 209 -22.61 -13.23 2.14
C ILE A 209 -21.54 -13.35 3.22
N ASP A 210 -21.96 -13.19 4.51
CA ASP A 210 -21.03 -13.35 5.62
C ASP A 210 -20.73 -14.85 5.86
N ASP A 211 -19.58 -15.32 5.36
CA ASP A 211 -19.13 -16.70 5.56
C ASP A 211 -18.33 -16.85 6.86
N LYS A 212 -19.00 -17.17 7.94
CA LYS A 212 -18.36 -17.37 9.25
C LYS A 212 -17.27 -18.45 9.25
N SER A 213 -17.33 -19.42 8.33
CA SER A 213 -16.32 -20.48 8.19
C SER A 213 -15.02 -19.99 7.52
N ALA A 214 -15.06 -18.82 6.89
CA ALA A 214 -13.93 -18.23 6.21
C ALA A 214 -13.09 -17.31 7.11
N TYR A 215 -13.57 -16.96 8.31
CA TYR A 215 -12.82 -16.15 9.26
C TYR A 215 -11.49 -16.83 9.61
N GLY A 216 -10.43 -16.05 9.70
CA GLY A 216 -9.09 -16.49 10.08
C GLY A 216 -8.43 -15.45 10.96
N ASP A 217 -7.32 -15.83 11.57
CA ASP A 217 -6.54 -14.95 12.45
C ASP A 217 -5.56 -14.04 11.66
N ASP A 218 -5.47 -14.22 10.34
CA ASP A 218 -4.57 -13.46 9.48
C ASP A 218 -5.00 -11.98 9.43
N GLN A 219 -4.05 -11.09 9.63
CA GLN A 219 -4.25 -9.65 9.42
C GLN A 219 -4.48 -9.36 7.93
N LEU A 220 -5.29 -8.33 7.62
CA LEU A 220 -5.58 -7.92 6.24
C LEU A 220 -4.30 -7.65 5.42
N ILE A 221 -3.25 -7.17 6.08
CA ILE A 221 -1.98 -6.81 5.49
C ILE A 221 -0.84 -7.15 6.44
N ASP A 222 0.16 -7.88 5.94
CA ASP A 222 1.42 -8.17 6.64
C ASP A 222 2.40 -7.00 6.44
N PHE A 223 2.34 -6.01 7.34
CA PHE A 223 3.15 -4.80 7.29
C PHE A 223 3.36 -4.23 8.69
N THR A 224 4.63 -4.09 9.11
CA THR A 224 5.00 -3.79 10.50
C THR A 224 5.29 -2.31 10.76
N SER A 225 4.85 -1.39 9.90
CA SER A 225 5.01 0.04 10.20
C SER A 225 4.03 0.49 11.27
N GLY A 226 4.51 1.29 12.24
CA GLY A 226 3.76 1.65 13.43
C GLY A 226 2.40 2.32 13.16
N TYR A 227 2.26 3.09 12.06
CA TYR A 227 0.98 3.67 11.68
C TYR A 227 -0.04 2.62 11.22
N PHE A 228 0.43 1.51 10.66
CA PHE A 228 -0.39 0.36 10.29
C PHE A 228 -0.82 -0.42 11.53
N GLU A 229 0.13 -0.71 12.42
CA GLU A 229 -0.15 -1.44 13.67
C GLU A 229 -1.17 -0.72 14.54
N ARG A 230 -1.09 0.62 14.63
CA ARG A 230 -2.09 1.43 15.35
C ARG A 230 -3.50 1.33 14.76
N GLY A 231 -3.62 1.22 13.44
CA GLY A 231 -4.90 1.17 12.73
C GLY A 231 -5.48 -0.23 12.52
N LEU A 232 -4.73 -1.30 12.83
CA LEU A 232 -5.16 -2.69 12.57
C LEU A 232 -6.50 -3.05 13.20
N ASN A 233 -6.75 -2.57 14.42
CA ASN A 233 -7.99 -2.85 15.14
C ASN A 233 -9.23 -2.22 14.50
N GLN A 234 -9.06 -1.27 13.58
CA GLN A 234 -10.14 -0.61 12.85
C GLN A 234 -10.31 -1.19 11.44
N MET A 235 -9.36 -1.99 10.97
CA MET A 235 -9.37 -2.55 9.62
C MET A 235 -10.32 -3.76 9.51
N PRO A 236 -10.97 -3.94 8.36
CA PRO A 236 -11.73 -5.15 8.09
C PRO A 236 -10.85 -6.40 8.17
N LYS A 237 -11.46 -7.53 8.46
CA LYS A 237 -10.79 -8.82 8.52
C LYS A 237 -10.60 -9.41 7.12
N GLN A 238 -9.61 -10.28 6.99
CA GLN A 238 -9.53 -11.17 5.83
C GLN A 238 -9.84 -12.60 6.23
N GLY A 239 -10.25 -13.39 5.23
CA GLY A 239 -10.47 -14.81 5.42
C GLY A 239 -9.24 -15.65 5.06
N ASN A 240 -9.29 -16.90 5.41
CA ASN A 240 -8.24 -17.89 5.15
C ASN A 240 -8.23 -18.44 3.72
N LYS A 241 -9.29 -18.26 2.95
CA LYS A 241 -9.48 -18.77 1.57
C LYS A 241 -10.08 -17.71 0.63
N SER A 242 -9.89 -17.90 -0.68
CA SER A 242 -10.60 -17.12 -1.71
C SER A 242 -12.12 -17.35 -1.58
N PRO A 243 -12.96 -16.31 -1.80
CA PRO A 243 -12.66 -14.94 -2.23
C PRO A 243 -12.33 -13.97 -1.09
N TRP A 244 -12.23 -14.44 0.14
CA TRP A 244 -12.07 -13.66 1.36
C TRP A 244 -10.60 -13.32 1.68
N LYS A 245 -9.64 -14.04 1.07
CA LYS A 245 -8.21 -13.80 1.28
C LYS A 245 -7.69 -12.69 0.36
N ASN A 246 -7.02 -11.70 0.95
CA ASN A 246 -6.33 -10.64 0.24
C ASN A 246 -4.85 -11.02 0.04
N TYR A 247 -4.49 -11.40 -1.19
CA TYR A 247 -3.15 -11.90 -1.48
C TYR A 247 -2.08 -10.81 -1.59
N GLN A 248 -2.47 -9.54 -1.64
CA GLN A 248 -1.55 -8.41 -1.89
C GLN A 248 -0.61 -8.68 -3.10
N ASN A 249 -1.15 -9.31 -4.13
CA ASN A 249 -0.39 -9.72 -5.32
C ASN A 249 -1.18 -9.40 -6.60
N TYR A 250 -0.69 -8.41 -7.34
CA TYR A 250 -1.37 -7.93 -8.54
C TYR A 250 -1.60 -9.02 -9.61
N LEU A 251 -0.64 -9.92 -9.81
CA LEU A 251 -0.80 -10.99 -10.80
C LEU A 251 -1.92 -11.97 -10.42
N LYS A 252 -1.98 -12.37 -9.15
CA LYS A 252 -3.08 -13.20 -8.64
C LYS A 252 -4.43 -12.48 -8.72
N ASP A 253 -4.44 -11.19 -8.40
CA ASP A 253 -5.66 -10.38 -8.41
C ASP A 253 -6.19 -10.13 -9.83
N ILE A 254 -5.32 -9.96 -10.84
CA ILE A 254 -5.74 -9.92 -12.26
C ILE A 254 -6.53 -11.19 -12.62
N PHE A 255 -5.99 -12.35 -12.28
CA PHE A 255 -6.67 -13.62 -12.56
C PHE A 255 -8.02 -13.68 -11.83
N ALA A 256 -8.03 -13.36 -10.52
CA ALA A 256 -9.24 -13.40 -9.70
C ALA A 256 -10.34 -12.43 -10.17
N VAL A 257 -9.95 -11.27 -10.71
CA VAL A 257 -10.89 -10.23 -11.15
C VAL A 257 -11.32 -10.44 -12.61
N ARG A 258 -10.40 -10.72 -13.53
CA ARG A 258 -10.67 -10.72 -14.96
C ARG A 258 -11.14 -12.06 -15.53
N LEU A 259 -10.56 -13.16 -15.03
CA LEU A 259 -10.80 -14.49 -15.62
C LEU A 259 -11.90 -15.28 -14.90
N PHE A 260 -12.12 -15.00 -13.61
CA PHE A 260 -13.20 -15.68 -12.89
C PHE A 260 -14.56 -15.03 -13.11
N SER A 261 -15.60 -15.85 -13.05
CA SER A 261 -16.98 -15.39 -13.13
C SER A 261 -17.31 -14.42 -11.99
N ILE A 262 -18.11 -13.38 -12.31
CA ILE A 262 -18.73 -12.54 -11.28
C ILE A 262 -19.90 -13.28 -10.61
N LYS A 263 -20.50 -14.28 -11.28
CA LYS A 263 -21.49 -15.14 -10.67
C LYS A 263 -20.77 -16.05 -9.66
N ASP A 264 -20.75 -15.60 -8.42
CA ASP A 264 -20.10 -16.25 -7.30
C ASP A 264 -21.16 -16.63 -6.27
N SER A 265 -21.11 -17.83 -5.73
CA SER A 265 -22.03 -18.29 -4.68
C SER A 265 -21.91 -17.50 -3.37
N ASN A 266 -20.81 -16.74 -3.20
CA ASN A 266 -20.61 -15.84 -2.08
C ASN A 266 -21.25 -14.47 -2.26
N LEU A 267 -21.94 -14.21 -3.39
CA LEU A 267 -22.68 -13.00 -3.66
C LEU A 267 -24.18 -13.26 -3.70
N ASN A 268 -24.92 -12.55 -2.88
CA ASN A 268 -26.37 -12.52 -2.90
C ASN A 268 -26.87 -11.37 -3.76
N PHE A 269 -27.86 -11.64 -4.64
CA PHE A 269 -28.44 -10.66 -5.55
C PHE A 269 -29.95 -10.59 -5.31
N TYR A 270 -30.49 -9.39 -5.04
CA TYR A 270 -31.90 -9.21 -4.76
C TYR A 270 -32.40 -7.80 -5.18
N SER A 271 -33.71 -7.62 -5.29
CA SER A 271 -34.32 -6.34 -5.69
C SER A 271 -34.83 -5.50 -4.53
N SER A 272 -35.30 -6.15 -3.45
CA SER A 272 -35.60 -5.54 -2.15
C SER A 272 -35.39 -6.64 -1.09
N LYS A 273 -35.00 -6.29 0.13
CA LYS A 273 -35.24 -7.16 1.27
C LYS A 273 -36.72 -6.96 1.63
N GLU A 274 -37.54 -7.99 1.45
CA GLU A 274 -38.87 -8.05 2.06
C GLU A 274 -38.74 -8.12 3.58
#